data_e36b1ea9b3e3b33339e8c5845f4175f4
#
_entry.id   e36b1ea9b3e3b33339e8c5845f4175f4
#
_cell.length_a   1.000
_cell.length_b   1.000
_cell.length_c   1.000
_cell.angle_alpha   90.00
_cell.angle_beta   90.00
_cell.angle_gamma   90.00
#
_symmetry.space_group_name_H-M   'P 1'
#
loop_
_entity.id
_entity.type
_entity.pdbx_description
1 polymer ?
#
loop_
_entity_poly.entity_id
_entity_poly.type
_entity_poly.pdbx_seq_one_letter_code
_entity_poly.pdbx_strand_id
1 'polypeptide(L)'
;MGRDNRQRNLGYFFDHALKRVPDKIAIIDLFGGAERCSTYRRLDTRMESIARMFVRLGIRPGERVAMLVGNRTEFIEFFFGSMRAGAIPLPLNIRLAAATLTDIIGDAACVLALVDPTAHRDALSIARSLPLRQRLLLDDTSEGFLPFESELAQPAPAIEPPVIEDNTQAFQPYTSGSTGRPKGAIMTHRGMLWYVAYNQRYWPSAESDRGLIALPLFHKNALRGTVKPVLYAGGSFVLMPGYEPRAYLEGLAKYKCTYSRGVAAVFTMFLQHRDYLQSLDLSALRSMTIGSAVVAPELLDAVERALPHVKVSESYGLTEGGSPLRPPIDGRPVPRGSPGVAAPEIEVRLIDSQGKDADEGELLVRCPYVCLGYYNEPEITRQKLHDGWLHTGDIFCKDNDGFFYFRSRVDDMFSCGGENVYPKEVENLLFAHPDVVNAVVAPVPHAVKGFVPAAMVVARQGSTISANTLKAYCLERGPAYAHPRFIAMVPSLPLNGAGKIDRGMALARLRDAFAAQATNRVGE
;
A
#
# COMPACT_ATOMS: atom_id res chain seq x y z
N MET A 1 5.03 -27.61 26.05
CA MET A 1 3.64 -27.68 25.51
C MET A 1 3.61 -26.89 24.21
N GLY A 2 3.48 -27.56 23.06
CA GLY A 2 3.42 -26.92 21.75
C GLY A 2 2.19 -26.01 21.65
N ARG A 3 2.38 -24.78 21.20
CA ARG A 3 1.25 -23.91 20.84
C ARG A 3 0.45 -24.60 19.75
N ASP A 4 -0.89 -24.54 19.86
CA ASP A 4 -1.82 -25.05 18.85
C ASP A 4 -1.46 -24.42 17.48
N ASN A 5 -1.21 -25.25 16.46
CA ASN A 5 -0.89 -24.80 15.10
C ASN A 5 -1.92 -23.82 14.54
N ARG A 6 -3.19 -23.97 14.92
CA ARG A 6 -4.25 -23.03 14.56
C ARG A 6 -3.96 -21.61 15.06
N GLN A 7 -3.49 -21.46 16.30
CA GLN A 7 -3.15 -20.16 16.89
C GLN A 7 -1.89 -19.53 16.27
N ARG A 8 -1.03 -20.33 15.63
CA ARG A 8 0.18 -19.86 14.93
C ARG A 8 -0.08 -19.53 13.45
N ASN A 9 -1.25 -19.89 12.91
CA ASN A 9 -1.62 -19.69 11.52
C ASN A 9 -2.45 -18.41 11.36
N LEU A 10 -1.97 -17.47 10.54
CA LEU A 10 -2.64 -16.20 10.26
C LEU A 10 -4.05 -16.37 9.68
N GLY A 11 -4.36 -17.50 9.04
CA GLY A 11 -5.69 -17.82 8.53
C GLY A 11 -6.79 -17.89 9.60
N TYR A 12 -6.40 -17.97 10.88
CA TYR A 12 -7.31 -18.04 12.03
C TYR A 12 -7.23 -16.81 12.95
N PHE A 13 -6.66 -15.71 12.49
CA PHE A 13 -6.34 -14.53 13.32
C PHE A 13 -7.54 -13.89 14.01
N PHE A 14 -8.77 -14.10 13.53
CA PHE A 14 -9.98 -13.56 14.14
C PHE A 14 -10.84 -14.60 14.91
N ASP A 15 -10.31 -15.78 15.21
CA ASP A 15 -11.04 -16.85 15.91
C ASP A 15 -11.70 -16.39 17.22
N HIS A 16 -11.07 -15.50 17.95
CA HIS A 16 -11.64 -14.98 19.21
C HIS A 16 -12.84 -14.04 18.96
N ALA A 17 -12.83 -13.27 17.87
CA ALA A 17 -13.98 -12.46 17.46
C ALA A 17 -15.10 -13.35 16.91
N LEU A 18 -14.78 -14.38 16.13
CA LEU A 18 -15.73 -15.38 15.65
C LEU A 18 -16.49 -16.04 16.81
N LYS A 19 -15.80 -16.40 17.90
CA LYS A 19 -16.44 -17.00 19.09
C LYS A 19 -17.38 -16.03 19.81
N ARG A 20 -17.08 -14.74 19.78
CA ARG A 20 -17.83 -13.70 20.49
C ARG A 20 -19.01 -13.17 19.69
N VAL A 21 -18.82 -12.94 18.38
CA VAL A 21 -19.82 -12.30 17.50
C VAL A 21 -20.00 -13.06 16.18
N PRO A 22 -20.33 -14.36 16.18
CA PRO A 22 -20.34 -15.21 14.98
C PRO A 22 -21.31 -14.72 13.90
N ASP A 23 -22.45 -14.18 14.29
CA ASP A 23 -23.53 -13.82 13.36
C ASP A 23 -23.54 -12.32 13.00
N LYS A 24 -22.56 -11.56 13.53
CA LYS A 24 -22.37 -10.17 13.16
C LYS A 24 -21.84 -10.06 11.73
N ILE A 25 -22.34 -9.07 10.97
CA ILE A 25 -21.81 -8.73 9.66
C ILE A 25 -20.36 -8.25 9.81
N ALA A 26 -19.44 -8.93 9.17
CA ALA A 26 -18.01 -8.60 9.10
C ALA A 26 -17.68 -7.80 7.85
N ILE A 27 -18.30 -8.14 6.71
CA ILE A 27 -18.08 -7.49 5.41
C ILE A 27 -19.42 -7.12 4.79
N ILE A 28 -19.51 -5.88 4.31
CA ILE A 28 -20.54 -5.40 3.39
C ILE A 28 -19.84 -5.17 2.05
N ASP A 29 -20.05 -6.03 1.09
CA ASP A 29 -19.39 -6.01 -0.21
C ASP A 29 -20.31 -5.39 -1.27
N LEU A 30 -19.80 -4.39 -1.98
CA LEU A 30 -20.53 -3.64 -3.02
C LEU A 30 -20.14 -4.07 -4.44
N PHE A 31 -19.44 -5.18 -4.60
CA PHE A 31 -19.08 -5.71 -5.91
C PHE A 31 -20.32 -6.14 -6.69
N GLY A 32 -20.35 -5.81 -7.99
CA GLY A 32 -21.48 -6.16 -8.87
C GLY A 32 -22.73 -5.28 -8.70
N GLY A 33 -22.64 -4.19 -7.93
CA GLY A 33 -23.73 -3.20 -7.77
C GLY A 33 -24.82 -3.58 -6.75
N ALA A 34 -24.71 -4.75 -6.11
CA ALA A 34 -25.60 -5.21 -5.04
C ALA A 34 -24.85 -5.34 -3.72
N GLU A 35 -25.55 -5.12 -2.60
CA GLU A 35 -24.98 -5.37 -1.27
C GLU A 35 -24.91 -6.88 -0.99
N ARG A 36 -23.72 -7.40 -0.72
CA ARG A 36 -23.49 -8.77 -0.30
C ARG A 36 -22.92 -8.75 1.12
N CYS A 37 -23.66 -9.26 2.09
CA CYS A 37 -23.23 -9.29 3.48
C CYS A 37 -22.64 -10.66 3.84
N SER A 38 -21.48 -10.64 4.49
CA SER A 38 -20.85 -11.83 5.06
C SER A 38 -20.68 -11.66 6.56
N THR A 39 -21.23 -12.63 7.34
CA THR A 39 -21.02 -12.69 8.78
C THR A 39 -19.67 -13.34 9.11
N TYR A 40 -19.19 -13.22 10.34
CA TYR A 40 -17.98 -13.89 10.81
C TYR A 40 -18.06 -15.41 10.61
N ARG A 41 -19.20 -16.02 10.94
CA ARG A 41 -19.46 -17.45 10.73
C ARG A 41 -19.36 -17.84 9.25
N ARG A 42 -19.98 -17.04 8.36
CA ARG A 42 -19.93 -17.31 6.92
C ARG A 42 -18.51 -17.22 6.38
N LEU A 43 -17.75 -16.17 6.77
CA LEU A 43 -16.35 -16.04 6.39
C LEU A 43 -15.51 -17.23 6.84
N ASP A 44 -15.66 -17.63 8.10
CA ASP A 44 -14.94 -18.77 8.67
C ASP A 44 -15.25 -20.06 7.90
N THR A 45 -16.54 -20.34 7.66
CA THR A 45 -16.98 -21.52 6.90
C THR A 45 -16.40 -21.54 5.50
N ARG A 46 -16.40 -20.42 4.80
CA ARG A 46 -15.87 -20.34 3.42
C ARG A 46 -14.34 -20.48 3.39
N MET A 47 -13.63 -19.85 4.33
CA MET A 47 -12.17 -20.03 4.46
C MET A 47 -11.80 -21.50 4.76
N GLU A 48 -12.60 -22.17 5.61
CA GLU A 48 -12.40 -23.58 5.90
C GLU A 48 -12.70 -24.45 4.66
N SER A 49 -13.75 -24.13 3.89
CA SER A 49 -14.07 -24.82 2.64
C SER A 49 -12.97 -24.66 1.61
N ILE A 50 -12.32 -23.48 1.50
CA ILE A 50 -11.17 -23.26 0.62
C ILE A 50 -9.99 -24.14 1.04
N ALA A 51 -9.71 -24.21 2.34
CA ALA A 51 -8.62 -25.05 2.83
C ALA A 51 -8.86 -26.54 2.52
N ARG A 52 -10.08 -27.03 2.69
CA ARG A 52 -10.49 -28.40 2.33
C ARG A 52 -10.43 -28.63 0.81
N MET A 53 -10.89 -27.67 0.01
CA MET A 53 -10.78 -27.70 -1.44
C MET A 53 -9.32 -27.87 -1.88
N PHE A 54 -8.38 -27.17 -1.24
CA PHE A 54 -6.95 -27.26 -1.55
C PHE A 54 -6.41 -28.68 -1.32
N VAL A 55 -6.76 -29.31 -0.19
CA VAL A 55 -6.39 -30.71 0.07
C VAL A 55 -6.92 -31.62 -1.05
N ARG A 56 -8.19 -31.48 -1.44
CA ARG A 56 -8.81 -32.26 -2.51
C ARG A 56 -8.14 -32.03 -3.87
N LEU A 57 -7.76 -30.79 -4.18
CA LEU A 57 -7.05 -30.43 -5.42
C LEU A 57 -5.55 -30.76 -5.38
N GLY A 58 -5.05 -31.35 -4.30
CA GLY A 58 -3.64 -31.74 -4.13
C GLY A 58 -2.68 -30.57 -3.95
N ILE A 59 -3.16 -29.42 -3.45
CA ILE A 59 -2.30 -28.29 -3.09
C ILE A 59 -1.66 -28.59 -1.73
N ARG A 60 -0.34 -28.47 -1.66
CA ARG A 60 0.45 -28.83 -0.49
C ARG A 60 0.86 -27.59 0.32
N PRO A 61 1.11 -27.72 1.64
CA PRO A 61 1.71 -26.65 2.42
C PRO A 61 3.03 -26.15 1.78
N GLY A 62 3.23 -24.84 1.75
CA GLY A 62 4.38 -24.17 1.13
C GLY A 62 4.24 -23.90 -0.37
N GLU A 63 3.23 -24.46 -1.05
CA GLU A 63 2.98 -24.14 -2.46
C GLU A 63 2.29 -22.78 -2.61
N ARG A 64 2.64 -22.07 -3.68
CA ARG A 64 2.15 -20.72 -3.98
C ARG A 64 0.93 -20.75 -4.87
N VAL A 65 -0.02 -19.87 -4.55
CA VAL A 65 -1.28 -19.73 -5.28
C VAL A 65 -1.50 -18.26 -5.69
N ALA A 66 -1.66 -18.02 -6.98
CA ALA A 66 -1.81 -16.68 -7.53
C ALA A 66 -3.26 -16.16 -7.36
N MET A 67 -3.41 -14.87 -7.12
CA MET A 67 -4.70 -14.19 -6.98
C MET A 67 -4.81 -13.05 -7.99
N LEU A 68 -5.44 -13.33 -9.15
CA LEU A 68 -5.84 -12.34 -10.15
C LEU A 68 -7.27 -11.89 -9.84
N VAL A 69 -7.46 -11.21 -8.71
CA VAL A 69 -8.78 -10.90 -8.13
C VAL A 69 -8.86 -9.44 -7.72
N GLY A 70 -9.98 -8.80 -8.03
CA GLY A 70 -10.31 -7.44 -7.61
C GLY A 70 -10.77 -7.33 -6.15
N ASN A 71 -11.31 -6.14 -5.81
CA ASN A 71 -11.89 -5.90 -4.49
C ASN A 71 -13.27 -6.59 -4.38
N ARG A 72 -13.30 -7.74 -3.75
CA ARG A 72 -14.51 -8.53 -3.48
C ARG A 72 -14.27 -9.47 -2.31
N THR A 73 -15.33 -9.96 -1.67
CA THR A 73 -15.25 -10.83 -0.48
C THR A 73 -14.43 -12.09 -0.74
N GLU A 74 -14.52 -12.68 -1.93
CA GLU A 74 -13.79 -13.89 -2.32
C GLU A 74 -12.27 -13.70 -2.29
N PHE A 75 -11.77 -12.47 -2.46
CA PHE A 75 -10.36 -12.16 -2.23
C PHE A 75 -9.96 -12.45 -0.78
N ILE A 76 -10.75 -11.98 0.19
CA ILE A 76 -10.48 -12.17 1.62
C ILE A 76 -10.58 -13.65 2.00
N GLU A 77 -11.64 -14.31 1.53
CA GLU A 77 -11.89 -15.73 1.77
C GLU A 77 -10.73 -16.59 1.26
N PHE A 78 -10.33 -16.36 0.01
CA PHE A 78 -9.25 -17.12 -0.61
C PHE A 78 -7.89 -16.82 0.03
N PHE A 79 -7.60 -15.55 0.32
CA PHE A 79 -6.33 -15.13 0.92
C PHE A 79 -6.08 -15.82 2.27
N PHE A 80 -7.04 -15.78 3.18
CA PHE A 80 -6.88 -16.41 4.50
C PHE A 80 -7.18 -17.91 4.48
N GLY A 81 -8.09 -18.36 3.63
CA GLY A 81 -8.37 -19.80 3.44
C GLY A 81 -7.17 -20.56 2.91
N SER A 82 -6.40 -19.98 1.99
CA SER A 82 -5.13 -20.56 1.50
C SER A 82 -4.14 -20.78 2.64
N MET A 83 -4.01 -19.81 3.53
CA MET A 83 -3.11 -19.92 4.70
C MET A 83 -3.54 -21.03 5.67
N ARG A 84 -4.86 -21.29 5.81
CA ARG A 84 -5.35 -22.41 6.64
C ARG A 84 -4.84 -23.75 6.13
N ALA A 85 -4.73 -23.92 4.83
CA ALA A 85 -4.13 -25.09 4.20
C ALA A 85 -2.60 -25.09 4.18
N GLY A 86 -1.96 -24.03 4.68
CA GLY A 86 -0.51 -23.82 4.60
C GLY A 86 -0.01 -23.39 3.23
N ALA A 87 -0.89 -23.11 2.27
CA ALA A 87 -0.52 -22.54 0.98
C ALA A 87 -0.21 -21.04 1.11
N ILE A 88 0.60 -20.52 0.19
CA ILE A 88 1.12 -19.16 0.19
C ILE A 88 0.40 -18.34 -0.88
N PRO A 89 -0.62 -17.53 -0.53
CA PRO A 89 -1.29 -16.67 -1.50
C PRO A 89 -0.41 -15.51 -1.95
N LEU A 90 -0.46 -15.23 -3.26
CA LEU A 90 0.15 -14.08 -3.90
C LEU A 90 -0.94 -13.09 -4.30
N PRO A 91 -1.17 -12.03 -3.53
CA PRO A 91 -2.08 -10.96 -3.92
C PRO A 91 -1.43 -10.12 -5.03
N LEU A 92 -1.90 -10.26 -6.27
CA LEU A 92 -1.29 -9.63 -7.43
C LEU A 92 -1.88 -8.25 -7.71
N ASN A 93 -1.02 -7.32 -8.10
CA ASN A 93 -1.45 -6.02 -8.59
C ASN A 93 -2.04 -6.16 -10.00
N ILE A 94 -3.34 -6.35 -10.07
CA ILE A 94 -4.11 -6.53 -11.31
C ILE A 94 -4.07 -5.33 -12.29
N ARG A 95 -3.43 -4.23 -11.92
CA ARG A 95 -3.22 -3.06 -12.80
C ARG A 95 -1.90 -3.12 -13.57
N LEU A 96 -1.06 -4.13 -13.31
CA LEU A 96 0.17 -4.37 -14.05
C LEU A 96 -0.13 -4.92 -15.45
N ALA A 97 0.82 -4.73 -16.37
CA ALA A 97 0.74 -5.32 -17.70
C ALA A 97 0.70 -6.86 -17.63
N ALA A 98 0.01 -7.50 -18.58
CA ALA A 98 -0.13 -8.94 -18.65
C ALA A 98 1.22 -9.68 -18.62
N ALA A 99 2.23 -9.21 -19.34
CA ALA A 99 3.57 -9.79 -19.34
C ALA A 99 4.19 -9.78 -17.93
N THR A 100 4.10 -8.65 -17.21
CA THR A 100 4.61 -8.54 -15.83
C THR A 100 3.89 -9.49 -14.86
N LEU A 101 2.57 -9.63 -15.00
CA LEU A 101 1.79 -10.58 -14.19
C LEU A 101 2.20 -12.03 -14.49
N THR A 102 2.39 -12.36 -15.76
CA THR A 102 2.88 -13.68 -16.19
C THR A 102 4.26 -13.97 -15.60
N ASP A 103 5.18 -12.99 -15.67
CA ASP A 103 6.54 -13.13 -15.12
C ASP A 103 6.51 -13.34 -13.60
N ILE A 104 5.69 -12.57 -12.86
CA ILE A 104 5.55 -12.71 -11.40
C ILE A 104 5.02 -14.10 -11.02
N ILE A 105 3.97 -14.58 -11.69
CA ILE A 105 3.36 -15.88 -11.38
C ILE A 105 4.32 -17.03 -11.73
N GLY A 106 5.06 -16.88 -12.83
CA GLY A 106 6.09 -17.84 -13.24
C GLY A 106 7.28 -17.86 -12.29
N ASP A 107 7.84 -16.70 -11.93
CA ASP A 107 8.94 -16.57 -10.97
C ASP A 107 8.58 -17.18 -9.61
N ALA A 108 7.35 -16.93 -9.14
CA ALA A 108 6.85 -17.51 -7.90
C ALA A 108 6.57 -19.02 -7.99
N ALA A 109 6.67 -19.63 -9.16
CA ALA A 109 6.32 -21.05 -9.38
C ALA A 109 4.95 -21.42 -8.81
N CYS A 110 3.93 -20.59 -9.07
CA CYS A 110 2.58 -20.84 -8.61
C CYS A 110 2.02 -22.14 -9.21
N VAL A 111 1.28 -22.89 -8.40
CA VAL A 111 0.66 -24.15 -8.82
C VAL A 111 -0.83 -24.02 -9.13
N LEU A 112 -1.45 -22.96 -8.62
CA LEU A 112 -2.86 -22.66 -8.81
C LEU A 112 -3.04 -21.15 -8.99
N ALA A 113 -4.05 -20.74 -9.76
CA ALA A 113 -4.53 -19.38 -9.81
C ALA A 113 -6.03 -19.31 -9.55
N LEU A 114 -6.46 -18.34 -8.71
CA LEU A 114 -7.82 -17.86 -8.65
C LEU A 114 -7.95 -16.66 -9.59
N VAL A 115 -8.90 -16.72 -10.52
CA VAL A 115 -9.06 -15.75 -11.61
C VAL A 115 -10.43 -15.11 -11.53
N ASP A 116 -10.45 -13.77 -11.43
CA ASP A 116 -11.62 -12.95 -11.64
C ASP A 116 -11.53 -12.36 -13.06
N PRO A 117 -12.40 -12.76 -13.99
CA PRO A 117 -12.33 -12.32 -15.37
C PRO A 117 -12.59 -10.81 -15.52
N THR A 118 -13.19 -10.17 -14.51
CA THR A 118 -13.45 -8.73 -14.49
C THR A 118 -12.29 -7.90 -13.94
N ALA A 119 -11.36 -8.54 -13.23
CA ALA A 119 -10.25 -7.85 -12.56
C ALA A 119 -9.18 -7.36 -13.54
N HIS A 120 -8.93 -8.10 -14.62
CA HIS A 120 -7.97 -7.76 -15.67
C HIS A 120 -8.43 -8.34 -17.01
N ARG A 121 -8.40 -7.52 -18.08
CA ARG A 121 -8.85 -7.94 -19.42
C ARG A 121 -8.20 -9.20 -19.96
N ASP A 122 -6.93 -9.47 -19.59
CA ASP A 122 -6.16 -10.61 -20.04
C ASP A 122 -6.06 -11.74 -18.97
N ALA A 123 -6.89 -11.69 -17.91
CA ALA A 123 -6.78 -12.60 -16.77
C ALA A 123 -6.82 -14.09 -17.17
N LEU A 124 -7.72 -14.46 -18.07
CA LEU A 124 -7.85 -15.83 -18.57
C LEU A 124 -6.63 -16.25 -19.41
N SER A 125 -6.14 -15.38 -20.29
CA SER A 125 -4.99 -15.67 -21.15
C SER A 125 -3.70 -15.80 -20.34
N ILE A 126 -3.51 -14.94 -19.33
CA ILE A 126 -2.40 -15.05 -18.36
C ILE A 126 -2.42 -16.42 -17.68
N ALA A 127 -3.56 -16.82 -17.12
CA ALA A 127 -3.66 -18.09 -16.43
C ALA A 127 -3.46 -19.31 -17.37
N ARG A 128 -3.90 -19.21 -18.64
CA ARG A 128 -3.69 -20.29 -19.63
C ARG A 128 -2.24 -20.42 -20.07
N SER A 129 -1.49 -19.33 -20.15
CA SER A 129 -0.09 -19.33 -20.61
C SER A 129 0.89 -19.93 -19.60
N LEU A 130 0.46 -20.16 -18.35
CA LEU A 130 1.30 -20.62 -17.25
C LEU A 130 1.11 -22.11 -16.96
N PRO A 131 2.15 -22.83 -16.51
CA PRO A 131 2.09 -24.26 -16.21
C PRO A 131 1.42 -24.53 -14.85
N LEU A 132 0.23 -23.97 -14.63
CA LEU A 132 -0.55 -24.15 -13.42
C LEU A 132 -1.20 -25.55 -13.41
N ARG A 133 -1.17 -26.22 -12.25
CA ARG A 133 -1.88 -27.50 -12.07
C ARG A 133 -3.39 -27.29 -12.06
N GLN A 134 -3.85 -26.19 -11.47
CA GLN A 134 -5.27 -25.85 -11.33
C GLN A 134 -5.53 -24.38 -11.64
N ARG A 135 -6.68 -24.11 -12.23
CA ARG A 135 -7.20 -22.76 -12.49
C ARG A 135 -8.62 -22.68 -12.00
N LEU A 136 -8.87 -21.84 -11.01
CA LEU A 136 -10.20 -21.56 -10.47
C LEU A 136 -10.73 -20.28 -11.08
N LEU A 137 -11.99 -20.28 -11.50
CA LEU A 137 -12.65 -19.13 -12.12
C LEU A 137 -13.83 -18.66 -11.27
N LEU A 138 -13.87 -17.36 -11.01
CA LEU A 138 -14.98 -16.69 -10.32
C LEU A 138 -16.08 -16.30 -11.31
N ASP A 139 -17.33 -16.48 -10.92
CA ASP A 139 -18.58 -15.98 -11.56
C ASP A 139 -18.78 -16.37 -13.03
N ASP A 140 -17.98 -17.27 -13.59
CA ASP A 140 -18.07 -17.66 -15.00
C ASP A 140 -17.64 -19.11 -15.20
N THR A 141 -17.76 -19.57 -16.44
CA THR A 141 -17.28 -20.88 -16.89
C THR A 141 -16.41 -20.70 -18.13
N SER A 142 -15.28 -21.39 -18.18
CA SER A 142 -14.38 -21.37 -19.32
C SER A 142 -13.61 -22.67 -19.41
N GLU A 143 -13.37 -23.14 -20.61
CA GLU A 143 -12.60 -24.37 -20.84
C GLU A 143 -11.21 -24.29 -20.20
N GLY A 144 -10.83 -25.32 -19.47
CA GLY A 144 -9.57 -25.41 -18.75
C GLY A 144 -9.58 -24.70 -17.37
N PHE A 145 -10.75 -24.25 -16.90
CA PHE A 145 -10.95 -23.68 -15.58
C PHE A 145 -12.01 -24.44 -14.80
N LEU A 146 -11.80 -24.54 -13.49
CA LEU A 146 -12.76 -25.08 -12.54
C LEU A 146 -13.61 -23.93 -11.96
N PRO A 147 -14.95 -24.01 -11.98
CA PRO A 147 -15.80 -22.99 -11.38
C PRO A 147 -15.62 -22.95 -9.87
N PHE A 148 -15.19 -21.82 -9.32
CA PHE A 148 -14.79 -21.69 -7.91
C PHE A 148 -15.90 -22.10 -6.93
N GLU A 149 -17.11 -21.62 -7.12
CA GLU A 149 -18.23 -21.93 -6.23
C GLU A 149 -18.62 -23.42 -6.28
N SER A 150 -18.59 -24.02 -7.46
CA SER A 150 -18.86 -25.45 -7.61
C SER A 150 -17.80 -26.30 -6.91
N GLU A 151 -16.53 -25.90 -7.00
CA GLU A 151 -15.43 -26.58 -6.31
C GLU A 151 -15.52 -26.44 -4.78
N LEU A 152 -15.95 -25.28 -4.27
CA LEU A 152 -16.18 -25.08 -2.85
C LEU A 152 -17.33 -25.93 -2.29
N ALA A 153 -18.34 -26.21 -3.10
CA ALA A 153 -19.49 -27.03 -2.71
C ALA A 153 -19.19 -28.53 -2.69
N GLN A 154 -18.07 -28.97 -3.29
CA GLN A 154 -17.71 -30.39 -3.31
C GLN A 154 -17.36 -30.91 -1.92
N PRO A 155 -17.80 -32.13 -1.55
CA PRO A 155 -17.36 -32.77 -0.32
C PRO A 155 -15.82 -32.87 -0.27
N ALA A 156 -15.26 -32.52 0.86
CA ALA A 156 -13.83 -32.64 1.09
C ALA A 156 -13.55 -33.07 2.55
N PRO A 157 -12.44 -33.79 2.78
CA PRO A 157 -12.08 -34.22 4.13
C PRO A 157 -11.84 -33.04 5.05
N ALA A 158 -12.00 -33.23 6.36
CA ALA A 158 -11.53 -32.26 7.35
C ALA A 158 -10.01 -32.10 7.20
N ILE A 159 -9.54 -30.89 7.47
CA ILE A 159 -8.10 -30.62 7.47
C ILE A 159 -7.57 -30.58 8.88
N GLU A 160 -6.36 -31.10 9.07
CA GLU A 160 -5.55 -30.77 10.23
C GLU A 160 -4.75 -29.50 9.91
N PRO A 161 -4.74 -28.48 10.80
CA PRO A 161 -3.95 -27.28 10.58
C PRO A 161 -2.48 -27.66 10.36
N PRO A 162 -1.83 -27.15 9.30
CA PRO A 162 -0.44 -27.46 9.01
C PRO A 162 0.48 -27.00 10.15
N VAL A 163 1.64 -27.64 10.30
CA VAL A 163 2.66 -27.21 11.25
C VAL A 163 3.18 -25.83 10.83
N ILE A 164 3.08 -24.87 11.74
CA ILE A 164 3.54 -23.49 11.54
C ILE A 164 4.73 -23.23 12.47
N GLU A 165 5.91 -23.11 11.88
CA GLU A 165 7.13 -22.69 12.57
C GLU A 165 7.29 -21.16 12.51
N ASP A 166 8.25 -20.62 13.25
CA ASP A 166 8.47 -19.17 13.36
C ASP A 166 8.74 -18.49 12.00
N ASN A 167 9.45 -19.21 11.12
CA ASN A 167 9.80 -18.72 9.77
C ASN A 167 8.86 -19.23 8.67
N THR A 168 7.76 -19.89 9.03
CA THR A 168 6.78 -20.35 8.02
C THR A 168 6.19 -19.15 7.29
N GLN A 169 6.32 -19.15 5.96
CA GLN A 169 5.79 -18.10 5.09
C GLN A 169 4.26 -18.13 5.09
N ALA A 170 3.64 -16.95 5.29
CA ALA A 170 2.18 -16.79 5.26
C ALA A 170 1.67 -16.36 3.88
N PHE A 171 2.32 -15.38 3.26
CA PHE A 171 1.96 -14.86 1.93
C PHE A 171 3.15 -14.15 1.28
N GLN A 172 3.03 -13.86 -0.02
CA GLN A 172 4.11 -13.27 -0.81
C GLN A 172 3.59 -12.08 -1.64
N PRO A 173 3.60 -10.86 -1.10
CA PRO A 173 3.30 -9.66 -1.88
C PRO A 173 4.50 -9.32 -2.78
N TYR A 174 4.22 -8.86 -4.01
CA TYR A 174 5.26 -8.31 -4.88
C TYR A 174 5.31 -6.80 -4.76
N THR A 175 6.53 -6.26 -4.60
CA THR A 175 6.80 -4.83 -4.49
C THR A 175 7.59 -4.35 -5.70
N SER A 176 7.26 -3.15 -6.21
CA SER A 176 8.06 -2.49 -7.24
C SER A 176 9.36 -1.96 -6.60
N GLY A 177 10.47 -2.65 -6.81
CA GLY A 177 11.78 -2.17 -6.37
C GLY A 177 12.32 -1.06 -7.28
N SER A 178 13.35 -0.34 -6.81
CA SER A 178 14.10 0.69 -7.56
C SER A 178 14.70 0.17 -8.88
N THR A 179 14.90 -1.15 -9.00
CA THR A 179 15.41 -1.83 -10.21
C THR A 179 14.36 -2.07 -11.29
N GLY A 180 13.11 -1.64 -11.09
CA GLY A 180 12.01 -1.79 -12.04
C GLY A 180 11.35 -3.18 -12.09
N ARG A 181 12.01 -4.24 -11.65
CA ARG A 181 11.44 -5.59 -11.60
C ARG A 181 10.77 -5.85 -10.25
N PRO A 182 9.49 -6.30 -10.21
CA PRO A 182 8.81 -6.62 -8.95
C PRO A 182 9.49 -7.76 -8.19
N LYS A 183 9.56 -7.64 -6.85
CA LYS A 183 10.21 -8.60 -5.95
C LYS A 183 9.23 -9.14 -4.93
N GLY A 184 9.21 -10.45 -4.74
CA GLY A 184 8.31 -11.13 -3.80
C GLY A 184 8.84 -11.11 -2.37
N ALA A 185 8.25 -10.30 -1.49
CA ALA A 185 8.65 -10.26 -0.07
C ALA A 185 8.10 -11.48 0.69
N ILE A 186 8.94 -12.15 1.49
CA ILE A 186 8.58 -13.34 2.26
C ILE A 186 8.03 -12.90 3.62
N MET A 187 6.69 -12.90 3.75
CA MET A 187 5.99 -12.51 4.99
C MET A 187 5.63 -13.74 5.82
N THR A 188 5.89 -13.72 7.13
CA THR A 188 5.67 -14.88 8.01
C THR A 188 4.34 -14.82 8.76
N HIS A 189 3.80 -15.98 9.14
CA HIS A 189 2.65 -16.07 10.04
C HIS A 189 2.93 -15.37 11.38
N ARG A 190 4.08 -15.66 11.99
CA ARG A 190 4.49 -15.08 13.27
C ARG A 190 4.53 -13.56 13.24
N GLY A 191 5.21 -12.98 12.25
CA GLY A 191 5.36 -11.53 12.13
C GLY A 191 4.00 -10.83 11.93
N MET A 192 3.13 -11.45 11.13
CA MET A 192 1.79 -10.91 10.88
C MET A 192 0.88 -11.00 12.10
N LEU A 193 0.87 -12.10 12.81
CA LEU A 193 0.08 -12.27 14.04
C LEU A 193 0.57 -11.34 15.15
N TRP A 194 1.90 -11.22 15.31
CA TRP A 194 2.48 -10.23 16.22
C TRP A 194 1.97 -8.82 15.90
N TYR A 195 1.97 -8.43 14.63
CA TYR A 195 1.56 -7.10 14.22
C TYR A 195 0.07 -6.83 14.44
N VAL A 196 -0.80 -7.84 14.26
CA VAL A 196 -2.23 -7.71 14.55
C VAL A 196 -2.45 -7.49 16.05
N ALA A 197 -1.83 -8.31 16.91
CA ALA A 197 -1.92 -8.17 18.36
C ALA A 197 -1.29 -6.86 18.86
N TYR A 198 -0.15 -6.48 18.28
CA TYR A 198 0.55 -5.22 18.54
C TYR A 198 -0.34 -4.00 18.23
N ASN A 199 -1.00 -3.95 17.05
CA ASN A 199 -1.92 -2.87 16.72
C ASN A 199 -3.09 -2.80 17.69
N GLN A 200 -3.66 -3.94 18.09
CA GLN A 200 -4.77 -3.97 19.04
C GLN A 200 -4.35 -3.49 20.44
N ARG A 201 -3.07 -3.68 20.81
CA ARG A 201 -2.54 -3.21 22.10
C ARG A 201 -2.38 -1.69 22.14
N TYR A 202 -1.83 -1.10 21.11
CA TYR A 202 -1.40 0.31 21.13
C TYR A 202 -2.36 1.26 20.40
N TRP A 203 -3.04 0.80 19.36
CA TRP A 203 -4.03 1.57 18.57
C TRP A 203 -5.26 0.69 18.33
N PRO A 204 -6.04 0.40 19.39
CA PRO A 204 -7.10 -0.58 19.31
C PRO A 204 -8.20 -0.17 18.33
N SER A 205 -8.64 -1.15 17.55
CA SER A 205 -9.95 -1.08 16.90
C SER A 205 -11.01 -1.58 17.86
N ALA A 206 -12.20 -0.99 17.80
CA ALA A 206 -13.34 -1.40 18.59
C ALA A 206 -14.26 -2.36 17.83
N GLU A 207 -15.04 -3.15 18.55
CA GLU A 207 -16.07 -3.98 17.94
C GLU A 207 -17.11 -3.14 17.18
N SER A 208 -17.38 -1.92 17.64
CA SER A 208 -18.28 -0.97 16.96
C SER A 208 -17.68 -0.31 15.72
N ASP A 209 -16.39 -0.52 15.45
CA ASP A 209 -15.75 0.11 14.30
C ASP A 209 -16.24 -0.45 12.98
N ARG A 210 -16.41 0.47 12.04
CA ARG A 210 -16.69 0.17 10.64
C ARG A 210 -15.75 0.95 9.73
N GLY A 211 -14.88 0.23 9.05
CA GLY A 211 -14.00 0.83 8.04
C GLY A 211 -14.63 0.90 6.66
N LEU A 212 -14.17 1.81 5.80
CA LEU A 212 -14.48 1.78 4.37
C LEU A 212 -13.19 1.53 3.58
N ILE A 213 -13.22 0.54 2.68
CA ILE A 213 -12.11 0.15 1.82
C ILE A 213 -12.49 0.43 0.37
N ALA A 214 -11.83 1.43 -0.24
CA ALA A 214 -11.82 1.69 -1.67
C ALA A 214 -10.43 1.46 -2.28
N LEU A 215 -9.41 1.29 -1.44
CA LEU A 215 -8.06 0.93 -1.87
C LEU A 215 -8.01 -0.54 -2.31
N PRO A 216 -7.15 -0.88 -3.30
CA PRO A 216 -7.00 -2.26 -3.73
C PRO A 216 -6.55 -3.20 -2.60
N LEU A 217 -7.22 -4.35 -2.47
CA LEU A 217 -6.91 -5.38 -1.47
C LEU A 217 -5.54 -6.03 -1.69
N PHE A 218 -5.04 -6.08 -2.92
CA PHE A 218 -3.69 -6.59 -3.19
C PHE A 218 -2.58 -5.71 -2.59
N HIS A 219 -2.90 -4.47 -2.19
CA HIS A 219 -2.00 -3.62 -1.45
C HIS A 219 -2.10 -3.85 0.06
N LYS A 220 -0.92 -3.95 0.69
CA LYS A 220 -0.79 -4.10 2.14
C LYS A 220 -1.60 -3.08 2.95
N ASN A 221 -1.82 -1.86 2.43
CA ASN A 221 -2.51 -0.81 3.19
C ASN A 221 -3.94 -1.21 3.56
N ALA A 222 -4.71 -1.77 2.62
CA ALA A 222 -6.06 -2.27 2.90
C ALA A 222 -6.05 -3.44 3.89
N LEU A 223 -5.24 -4.49 3.62
CA LEU A 223 -5.15 -5.69 4.46
C LEU A 223 -4.60 -5.40 5.86
N ARG A 224 -3.53 -4.58 5.94
CA ARG A 224 -2.86 -4.27 7.20
C ARG A 224 -3.62 -3.22 8.01
N GLY A 225 -4.12 -2.19 7.34
CA GLY A 225 -4.68 -1.01 7.99
C GLY A 225 -6.17 -1.12 8.32
N THR A 226 -6.91 -1.97 7.63
CA THR A 226 -8.36 -2.11 7.83
C THR A 226 -8.78 -3.56 8.04
N VAL A 227 -8.56 -4.46 7.09
CA VAL A 227 -9.09 -5.84 7.16
C VAL A 227 -8.68 -6.54 8.45
N LYS A 228 -7.38 -6.67 8.70
CA LYS A 228 -6.91 -7.42 9.87
C LYS A 228 -7.26 -6.76 11.21
N PRO A 229 -7.03 -5.46 11.44
CA PRO A 229 -7.39 -4.85 12.73
C PRO A 229 -8.89 -4.93 13.04
N VAL A 230 -9.73 -4.66 12.04
CA VAL A 230 -11.19 -4.68 12.24
C VAL A 230 -11.71 -6.08 12.52
N LEU A 231 -11.34 -7.05 11.69
CA LEU A 231 -11.80 -8.43 11.91
C LEU A 231 -11.25 -9.01 13.21
N TYR A 232 -10.04 -8.65 13.61
CA TYR A 232 -9.49 -9.03 14.90
C TYR A 232 -10.32 -8.46 16.07
N ALA A 233 -10.75 -7.21 15.98
CA ALA A 233 -11.54 -6.56 17.02
C ALA A 233 -13.01 -7.02 17.07
N GLY A 234 -13.53 -7.67 16.03
CA GLY A 234 -14.94 -8.00 15.89
C GLY A 234 -15.77 -6.89 15.25
N GLY A 235 -15.12 -5.95 14.58
CA GLY A 235 -15.76 -4.86 13.83
C GLY A 235 -16.26 -5.28 12.44
N SER A 236 -16.50 -4.30 11.56
CA SER A 236 -16.94 -4.55 10.19
C SER A 236 -16.28 -3.61 9.21
N PHE A 237 -16.32 -3.92 7.93
CA PHE A 237 -15.95 -2.97 6.89
C PHE A 237 -16.84 -3.05 5.66
N VAL A 238 -16.92 -1.93 4.95
CA VAL A 238 -17.55 -1.82 3.64
C VAL A 238 -16.44 -1.96 2.59
N LEU A 239 -16.63 -2.85 1.64
CA LEU A 239 -15.68 -3.13 0.57
C LEU A 239 -16.25 -2.61 -0.75
N MET A 240 -15.61 -1.59 -1.30
CA MET A 240 -15.93 -1.03 -2.60
C MET A 240 -15.10 -1.71 -3.70
N PRO A 241 -15.65 -1.96 -4.89
CA PRO A 241 -14.91 -2.54 -6.01
C PRO A 241 -13.77 -1.65 -6.50
N GLY A 242 -13.88 -0.35 -6.29
CA GLY A 242 -12.88 0.66 -6.63
C GLY A 242 -13.22 2.00 -6.02
N TYR A 243 -12.37 3.01 -6.28
CA TYR A 243 -12.60 4.37 -5.82
C TYR A 243 -13.33 5.19 -6.90
N GLU A 244 -14.47 5.76 -6.49
CA GLU A 244 -15.18 6.82 -7.18
C GLU A 244 -15.57 7.87 -6.11
N PRO A 245 -15.27 9.17 -6.30
CA PRO A 245 -15.37 10.17 -5.23
C PRO A 245 -16.74 10.28 -4.57
N ARG A 246 -17.81 10.32 -5.35
CA ARG A 246 -19.18 10.45 -4.81
C ARG A 246 -19.63 9.18 -4.12
N ALA A 247 -19.47 8.02 -4.77
CA ALA A 247 -19.83 6.73 -4.17
C ALA A 247 -19.02 6.45 -2.87
N TYR A 248 -17.78 6.93 -2.81
CA TYR A 248 -16.97 6.84 -1.59
C TYR A 248 -17.58 7.66 -0.45
N LEU A 249 -17.98 8.91 -0.71
CA LEU A 249 -18.61 9.80 0.28
C LEU A 249 -19.98 9.25 0.71
N GLU A 250 -20.78 8.79 -0.23
CA GLU A 250 -22.07 8.12 0.03
C GLU A 250 -21.89 6.88 0.88
N GLY A 251 -20.86 6.07 0.59
CA GLY A 251 -20.53 4.88 1.35
C GLY A 251 -20.17 5.20 2.80
N LEU A 252 -19.38 6.26 3.03
CA LEU A 252 -19.06 6.71 4.39
C LEU A 252 -20.33 7.09 5.17
N ALA A 253 -21.23 7.85 4.56
CA ALA A 253 -22.48 8.32 5.18
C ALA A 253 -23.49 7.16 5.36
N LYS A 254 -23.83 6.47 4.28
CA LYS A 254 -24.86 5.41 4.25
C LYS A 254 -24.57 4.31 5.26
N TYR A 255 -23.33 3.84 5.31
CA TYR A 255 -22.93 2.74 6.19
C TYR A 255 -22.41 3.20 7.55
N LYS A 256 -22.46 4.50 7.84
CA LYS A 256 -21.96 5.10 9.09
C LYS A 256 -20.56 4.61 9.43
N CYS A 257 -19.65 4.75 8.46
CA CYS A 257 -18.27 4.34 8.64
C CYS A 257 -17.57 5.21 9.69
N THR A 258 -16.83 4.58 10.60
CA THR A 258 -16.18 5.27 11.73
C THR A 258 -14.77 5.73 11.39
N TYR A 259 -14.15 5.12 10.37
CA TYR A 259 -12.85 5.52 9.88
C TYR A 259 -12.63 5.11 8.42
N SER A 260 -11.68 5.78 7.78
CA SER A 260 -11.21 5.39 6.46
C SER A 260 -9.71 5.64 6.28
N ARG A 261 -9.13 4.95 5.30
CA ARG A 261 -7.72 5.09 4.92
C ARG A 261 -7.61 5.27 3.42
N GLY A 262 -6.69 6.14 3.01
CA GLY A 262 -6.50 6.42 1.60
C GLY A 262 -5.09 6.89 1.28
N VAL A 263 -4.85 7.09 0.00
CA VAL A 263 -3.69 7.82 -0.53
C VAL A 263 -4.07 9.27 -0.78
N ALA A 264 -3.09 10.17 -0.90
CA ALA A 264 -3.34 11.60 -1.10
C ALA A 264 -4.36 11.89 -2.23
N ALA A 265 -4.27 11.16 -3.35
CA ALA A 265 -5.19 11.33 -4.49
C ALA A 265 -6.67 11.13 -4.12
N VAL A 266 -6.99 10.13 -3.27
CA VAL A 266 -8.36 9.88 -2.78
C VAL A 266 -8.93 11.12 -2.10
N PHE A 267 -8.14 11.74 -1.22
CA PHE A 267 -8.57 12.90 -0.44
C PHE A 267 -8.61 14.18 -1.28
N THR A 268 -7.65 14.37 -2.18
CA THR A 268 -7.69 15.49 -3.13
C THR A 268 -8.94 15.44 -4.01
N MET A 269 -9.30 14.25 -4.50
CA MET A 269 -10.48 14.09 -5.37
C MET A 269 -11.80 14.33 -4.64
N PHE A 270 -11.97 13.82 -3.41
CA PHE A 270 -13.23 14.08 -2.69
C PHE A 270 -13.38 15.55 -2.28
N LEU A 271 -12.29 16.26 -1.99
CA LEU A 271 -12.34 17.69 -1.70
C LEU A 271 -12.84 18.54 -2.88
N GLN A 272 -12.79 18.03 -4.10
CA GLN A 272 -13.41 18.68 -5.28
C GLN A 272 -14.94 18.67 -5.22
N HIS A 273 -15.55 17.82 -4.37
CA HIS A 273 -17.01 17.70 -4.18
C HIS A 273 -17.48 18.30 -2.86
N ARG A 274 -16.97 19.49 -2.48
CA ARG A 274 -17.20 20.12 -1.17
C ARG A 274 -18.68 20.31 -0.82
N ASP A 275 -19.49 20.84 -1.76
CA ASP A 275 -20.91 21.08 -1.51
C ASP A 275 -21.64 19.76 -1.25
N TYR A 276 -21.28 18.72 -1.99
CA TYR A 276 -21.83 17.39 -1.79
C TYR A 276 -21.39 16.79 -0.44
N LEU A 277 -20.14 16.92 -0.08
CA LEU A 277 -19.61 16.49 1.22
C LEU A 277 -20.40 17.11 2.38
N GLN A 278 -20.73 18.41 2.30
CA GLN A 278 -21.49 19.13 3.32
C GLN A 278 -22.97 18.70 3.39
N SER A 279 -23.53 18.10 2.34
CA SER A 279 -24.90 17.59 2.34
C SER A 279 -25.06 16.22 3.01
N LEU A 280 -23.96 15.55 3.35
CA LEU A 280 -23.96 14.18 3.88
C LEU A 280 -23.84 14.15 5.41
N ASP A 281 -24.52 13.22 6.06
CA ASP A 281 -24.30 12.90 7.48
C ASP A 281 -23.06 12.03 7.65
N LEU A 282 -21.95 12.66 8.00
CA LEU A 282 -20.67 12.00 8.30
C LEU A 282 -20.34 12.01 9.80
N SER A 283 -21.32 12.22 10.66
CA SER A 283 -21.14 12.31 12.13
C SER A 283 -20.52 11.06 12.76
N ALA A 284 -20.70 9.89 12.14
CA ALA A 284 -20.09 8.64 12.61
C ALA A 284 -18.57 8.56 12.32
N LEU A 285 -18.06 9.33 11.35
CA LEU A 285 -16.67 9.28 10.93
C LEU A 285 -15.78 10.00 11.95
N ARG A 286 -14.83 9.29 12.56
CA ARG A 286 -13.97 9.82 13.63
C ARG A 286 -12.54 10.05 13.19
N SER A 287 -12.05 9.27 12.22
CA SER A 287 -10.67 9.40 11.78
C SER A 287 -10.47 9.06 10.30
N MET A 288 -9.51 9.76 9.71
CA MET A 288 -8.98 9.47 8.38
C MET A 288 -7.46 9.38 8.43
N THR A 289 -6.90 8.37 7.75
CA THR A 289 -5.45 8.22 7.65
C THR A 289 -5.01 8.32 6.20
N ILE A 290 -4.09 9.22 5.91
CA ILE A 290 -3.51 9.44 4.59
C ILE A 290 -2.09 8.86 4.58
N GLY A 291 -1.74 8.07 3.57
CA GLY A 291 -0.40 7.47 3.56
C GLY A 291 -0.05 6.77 2.26
N SER A 292 0.98 5.93 2.31
CA SER A 292 1.55 5.21 1.16
C SER A 292 2.26 6.08 0.12
N ALA A 293 2.22 7.39 0.28
CA ALA A 293 3.00 8.40 -0.45
C ALA A 293 3.22 9.57 0.50
N VAL A 294 4.11 10.47 0.14
CA VAL A 294 4.30 11.70 0.91
C VAL A 294 3.03 12.55 0.82
N VAL A 295 2.60 13.07 1.95
CA VAL A 295 1.39 13.87 2.08
C VAL A 295 1.79 15.34 2.25
N ALA A 296 1.22 16.22 1.41
CA ALA A 296 1.40 17.65 1.59
C ALA A 296 0.66 18.10 2.86
N PRO A 297 1.29 18.88 3.76
CA PRO A 297 0.63 19.40 4.97
C PRO A 297 -0.70 20.11 4.67
N GLU A 298 -0.75 20.87 3.58
CA GLU A 298 -1.91 21.61 3.10
C GLU A 298 -3.12 20.70 2.81
N LEU A 299 -2.87 19.46 2.36
CA LEU A 299 -3.93 18.49 2.14
C LEU A 299 -4.55 18.03 3.46
N LEU A 300 -3.73 17.76 4.47
CA LEU A 300 -4.21 17.41 5.82
C LEU A 300 -5.10 18.54 6.36
N ASP A 301 -4.62 19.78 6.27
CA ASP A 301 -5.37 20.96 6.71
C ASP A 301 -6.67 21.17 5.92
N ALA A 302 -6.65 20.90 4.63
CA ALA A 302 -7.85 21.01 3.80
C ALA A 302 -8.92 19.98 4.18
N VAL A 303 -8.51 18.73 4.48
CA VAL A 303 -9.42 17.68 4.94
C VAL A 303 -9.99 18.03 6.33
N GLU A 304 -9.16 18.49 7.26
CA GLU A 304 -9.61 18.91 8.60
C GLU A 304 -10.56 20.11 8.56
N ARG A 305 -10.31 21.09 7.69
CA ARG A 305 -11.26 22.21 7.48
C ARG A 305 -12.58 21.74 6.87
N ALA A 306 -12.57 20.71 6.01
CA ALA A 306 -13.79 20.17 5.43
C ALA A 306 -14.58 19.29 6.41
N LEU A 307 -13.89 18.62 7.34
CA LEU A 307 -14.43 17.67 8.32
C LEU A 307 -13.84 17.96 9.72
N PRO A 308 -14.25 19.06 10.41
CA PRO A 308 -13.59 19.52 11.65
C PRO A 308 -13.68 18.54 12.83
N HIS A 309 -14.63 17.61 12.79
CA HIS A 309 -14.82 16.57 13.83
C HIS A 309 -13.99 15.31 13.57
N VAL A 310 -13.30 15.21 12.42
CA VAL A 310 -12.52 14.04 12.01
C VAL A 310 -11.05 14.27 12.29
N LYS A 311 -10.44 13.35 13.04
CA LYS A 311 -8.98 13.35 13.23
C LYS A 311 -8.29 12.87 11.96
N VAL A 312 -7.50 13.73 11.33
CA VAL A 312 -6.72 13.39 10.15
C VAL A 312 -5.26 13.13 10.55
N SER A 313 -4.68 12.06 10.03
CA SER A 313 -3.29 11.69 10.33
C SER A 313 -2.55 11.22 9.09
N GLU A 314 -1.26 11.52 9.06
CA GLU A 314 -0.33 10.92 8.10
C GLU A 314 0.14 9.55 8.59
N SER A 315 0.48 8.65 7.68
CA SER A 315 1.08 7.37 8.02
C SER A 315 2.24 7.00 7.11
N TYR A 316 3.31 6.54 7.71
CA TYR A 316 4.44 5.94 7.02
C TYR A 316 4.46 4.43 7.23
N GLY A 317 4.95 3.72 6.23
CA GLY A 317 5.20 2.28 6.34
C GLY A 317 5.49 1.62 5.00
N LEU A 318 6.19 0.50 5.08
CA LEU A 318 6.65 -0.30 3.95
C LEU A 318 6.13 -1.74 4.04
N THR A 319 6.15 -2.45 2.93
CA THR A 319 5.68 -3.85 2.88
C THR A 319 6.53 -4.72 3.78
N GLU A 320 7.81 -4.54 3.71
CA GLU A 320 8.86 -5.33 4.33
C GLU A 320 8.97 -5.11 5.85
N GLY A 321 8.65 -3.88 6.34
CA GLY A 321 8.93 -3.44 7.72
C GLY A 321 7.73 -2.91 8.52
N GLY A 322 6.52 -2.99 7.98
CA GLY A 322 5.32 -2.55 8.71
C GLY A 322 5.13 -1.03 8.76
N SER A 323 4.73 -0.52 9.91
CA SER A 323 4.63 0.93 10.21
C SER A 323 5.48 1.23 11.45
N PRO A 324 6.78 1.51 11.25
CA PRO A 324 7.70 1.74 12.36
C PRO A 324 7.52 3.09 13.04
N LEU A 325 6.94 4.05 12.34
CA LEU A 325 6.65 5.39 12.84
C LEU A 325 5.14 5.56 12.99
N ARG A 326 4.69 6.04 14.13
CA ARG A 326 3.27 6.14 14.51
C ARG A 326 3.00 7.38 15.38
N PRO A 327 1.76 7.85 15.45
CA PRO A 327 1.38 8.83 16.47
C PRO A 327 1.78 8.35 17.86
N PRO A 328 2.31 9.24 18.74
CA PRO A 328 2.70 8.86 20.09
C PRO A 328 1.51 8.37 20.92
N ILE A 329 1.75 7.37 21.78
CA ILE A 329 0.72 6.76 22.63
C ILE A 329 0.36 7.63 23.84
N ASP A 330 1.19 8.61 24.17
CA ASP A 330 0.96 9.58 25.24
C ASP A 330 -0.02 10.71 24.86
N GLY A 331 -0.51 10.69 23.62
CA GLY A 331 -1.49 11.64 23.12
C GLY A 331 -0.93 13.00 22.70
N ARG A 332 0.40 13.19 22.71
CA ARG A 332 1.01 14.44 22.17
C ARG A 332 0.57 14.68 20.72
N PRO A 333 0.31 15.92 20.34
CA PRO A 333 -0.01 16.25 18.95
C PRO A 333 1.17 15.91 18.03
N VAL A 334 0.85 15.36 16.87
CA VAL A 334 1.86 15.07 15.84
C VAL A 334 2.06 16.32 14.99
N PRO A 335 3.30 16.83 14.87
CA PRO A 335 3.58 17.96 13.99
C PRO A 335 3.26 17.65 12.53
N ARG A 336 2.86 18.67 11.77
CA ARG A 336 2.59 18.52 10.33
C ARG A 336 3.81 18.04 9.56
N GLY A 337 3.61 17.13 8.63
CA GLY A 337 4.66 16.50 7.84
C GLY A 337 5.44 15.40 8.56
N SER A 338 5.04 15.07 9.80
CA SER A 338 5.59 13.95 10.54
C SER A 338 4.61 12.77 10.58
N PRO A 339 5.02 11.53 10.27
CA PRO A 339 4.22 10.34 10.52
C PRO A 339 4.18 9.94 12.00
N GLY A 340 4.95 10.62 12.86
CA GLY A 340 5.02 10.38 14.29
C GLY A 340 6.42 10.06 14.82
N VAL A 341 6.43 9.32 15.91
CA VAL A 341 7.63 8.86 16.63
C VAL A 341 7.89 7.37 16.40
N ALA A 342 9.04 6.88 16.85
CA ALA A 342 9.32 5.44 16.91
C ALA A 342 8.20 4.72 17.67
N ALA A 343 7.58 3.73 17.04
CA ALA A 343 6.47 3.01 17.63
C ALA A 343 6.97 2.06 18.75
N PRO A 344 6.21 1.84 19.83
CA PRO A 344 6.61 0.92 20.90
C PRO A 344 6.98 -0.46 20.37
N GLU A 345 7.92 -1.15 21.00
CA GLU A 345 8.40 -2.51 20.62
C GLU A 345 8.99 -2.60 19.19
N ILE A 346 9.15 -1.50 18.47
CA ILE A 346 9.83 -1.44 17.18
C ILE A 346 11.12 -0.65 17.36
N GLU A 347 12.22 -1.28 17.06
CA GLU A 347 13.52 -0.60 17.09
C GLU A 347 13.72 0.14 15.75
N VAL A 348 14.11 1.41 15.84
CA VAL A 348 14.47 2.23 14.69
C VAL A 348 15.81 2.92 14.93
N ARG A 349 16.59 3.08 13.87
CA ARG A 349 17.83 3.85 13.85
C ARG A 349 17.84 4.74 12.62
N LEU A 350 18.52 5.87 12.71
CA LEU A 350 18.96 6.64 11.54
C LEU A 350 20.47 6.50 11.42
N ILE A 351 20.95 6.17 10.23
CA ILE A 351 22.39 6.05 9.97
C ILE A 351 22.81 6.99 8.84
N ASP A 352 23.98 7.60 8.99
CA ASP A 352 24.61 8.41 7.94
C ASP A 352 25.21 7.53 6.82
N SER A 353 25.83 8.16 5.84
CA SER A 353 26.49 7.47 4.72
C SER A 353 27.69 6.60 5.13
N GLN A 354 28.18 6.72 6.39
CA GLN A 354 29.26 5.91 6.95
C GLN A 354 28.73 4.79 7.85
N GLY A 355 27.39 4.63 7.96
CA GLY A 355 26.74 3.63 8.81
C GLY A 355 26.71 3.97 10.31
N LYS A 356 27.00 5.22 10.70
CA LYS A 356 26.97 5.68 12.08
C LYS A 356 25.61 6.26 12.43
N ASP A 357 25.21 6.13 13.70
CA ASP A 357 23.99 6.77 14.21
C ASP A 357 24.04 8.29 14.03
N ALA A 358 22.94 8.85 13.52
CA ALA A 358 22.79 10.28 13.21
C ALA A 358 21.34 10.73 13.46
N ASP A 359 21.12 12.06 13.51
CA ASP A 359 19.77 12.62 13.56
C ASP A 359 19.14 12.78 12.17
N GLU A 360 19.92 12.60 11.10
CA GLU A 360 19.45 12.51 9.72
C GLU A 360 20.21 11.37 9.00
N GLY A 361 19.45 10.52 8.29
CA GLY A 361 20.04 9.41 7.55
C GLY A 361 19.04 8.35 7.14
N GLU A 362 19.52 7.20 6.67
CA GLU A 362 18.69 6.07 6.32
C GLU A 362 17.98 5.50 7.55
N LEU A 363 16.66 5.33 7.46
CA LEU A 363 15.87 4.68 8.49
C LEU A 363 16.07 3.16 8.44
N LEU A 364 16.54 2.61 9.55
CA LEU A 364 16.63 1.17 9.79
C LEU A 364 15.50 0.71 10.70
N VAL A 365 14.99 -0.49 10.47
CA VAL A 365 13.89 -1.07 11.24
C VAL A 365 14.21 -2.48 11.69
N ARG A 366 13.91 -2.79 12.96
CA ARG A 366 13.97 -4.14 13.51
C ARG A 366 12.72 -4.42 14.35
N CYS A 367 11.96 -5.44 13.95
CA CYS A 367 10.81 -5.95 14.70
C CYS A 367 10.36 -7.31 14.14
N PRO A 368 9.50 -8.07 14.84
CA PRO A 368 9.02 -9.37 14.36
C PRO A 368 8.22 -9.33 13.05
N TYR A 369 7.73 -8.16 12.62
CA TYR A 369 7.01 -7.99 11.36
C TYR A 369 7.92 -8.03 10.13
N VAL A 370 9.20 -7.66 10.28
CA VAL A 370 10.13 -7.56 9.15
C VAL A 370 10.13 -8.86 8.35
N CYS A 371 10.07 -8.74 7.02
CA CYS A 371 10.08 -9.88 6.12
C CYS A 371 11.38 -10.69 6.27
N LEU A 372 11.37 -11.96 5.88
CA LEU A 372 12.59 -12.79 5.91
C LEU A 372 13.55 -12.48 4.75
N GLY A 373 13.09 -11.76 3.74
CA GLY A 373 13.83 -11.44 2.54
C GLY A 373 12.96 -11.41 1.32
N TYR A 374 13.58 -11.55 0.16
CA TYR A 374 12.92 -11.58 -1.14
C TYR A 374 13.11 -12.94 -1.80
N TYR A 375 11.99 -13.48 -2.30
CA TYR A 375 11.97 -14.80 -2.93
C TYR A 375 12.83 -14.82 -4.19
N ASN A 376 13.69 -15.83 -4.33
CA ASN A 376 14.68 -15.98 -5.41
C ASN A 376 15.66 -14.79 -5.59
N GLU A 377 15.76 -13.90 -4.58
CA GLU A 377 16.60 -12.71 -4.65
C GLU A 377 17.58 -12.63 -3.44
N PRO A 378 18.53 -13.58 -3.31
CA PRO A 378 19.40 -13.63 -2.14
C PRO A 378 20.34 -12.44 -2.03
N GLU A 379 20.77 -11.85 -3.16
CA GLU A 379 21.65 -10.69 -3.19
C GLU A 379 20.95 -9.44 -2.65
N ILE A 380 19.72 -9.19 -3.14
CA ILE A 380 18.90 -8.08 -2.68
C ILE A 380 18.52 -8.27 -1.21
N THR A 381 18.25 -9.51 -0.81
CA THR A 381 17.98 -9.84 0.59
C THR A 381 19.17 -9.45 1.47
N ARG A 382 20.41 -9.81 1.10
CA ARG A 382 21.62 -9.43 1.83
C ARG A 382 21.85 -7.92 1.88
N GLN A 383 21.53 -7.21 0.80
CA GLN A 383 21.66 -5.74 0.75
C GLN A 383 20.63 -5.03 1.63
N LYS A 384 19.41 -5.57 1.74
CA LYS A 384 18.31 -4.94 2.46
C LYS A 384 18.16 -5.43 3.91
N LEU A 385 18.61 -6.64 4.18
CA LEU A 385 18.48 -7.29 5.49
C LEU A 385 19.86 -7.78 5.93
N HIS A 386 20.57 -6.96 6.67
CA HIS A 386 21.86 -7.32 7.24
C HIS A 386 22.01 -6.76 8.66
N ASP A 387 22.89 -7.36 9.44
CA ASP A 387 23.15 -7.03 10.84
C ASP A 387 21.88 -6.99 11.73
N GLY A 388 20.85 -7.77 11.34
CA GLY A 388 19.57 -7.84 12.03
C GLY A 388 18.62 -6.66 11.77
N TRP A 389 18.95 -5.80 10.80
CA TRP A 389 18.16 -4.61 10.44
C TRP A 389 17.63 -4.70 9.02
N LEU A 390 16.43 -4.15 8.83
CA LEU A 390 15.91 -3.82 7.51
C LEU A 390 16.38 -2.41 7.13
N HIS A 391 17.14 -2.30 6.06
CA HIS A 391 17.51 -1.07 5.39
C HIS A 391 16.36 -0.62 4.50
N THR A 392 15.64 0.42 4.92
CA THR A 392 14.40 0.84 4.23
C THR A 392 14.67 1.51 2.89
N GLY A 393 15.83 2.12 2.71
CA GLY A 393 16.16 2.99 1.60
C GLY A 393 15.45 4.35 1.70
N ASP A 394 14.85 4.68 2.83
CA ASP A 394 14.16 5.95 3.08
C ASP A 394 15.00 6.81 4.05
N ILE A 395 15.29 8.05 3.66
CA ILE A 395 16.02 9.01 4.48
C ILE A 395 15.02 9.81 5.32
N PHE A 396 15.29 9.89 6.60
CA PHE A 396 14.54 10.67 7.58
C PHE A 396 15.46 11.58 8.37
N CYS A 397 14.92 12.66 8.92
CA CYS A 397 15.51 13.35 10.07
C CYS A 397 14.59 13.22 11.29
N LYS A 398 15.19 13.34 12.47
CA LYS A 398 14.51 13.30 13.76
C LYS A 398 14.74 14.61 14.49
N ASP A 399 13.68 15.23 15.02
CA ASP A 399 13.79 16.41 15.85
C ASP A 399 14.09 16.08 17.33
N ASN A 400 14.29 17.13 18.14
CA ASN A 400 14.58 17.01 19.57
C ASN A 400 13.44 16.37 20.39
N ASP A 401 12.20 16.43 19.89
CA ASP A 401 11.02 15.85 20.52
C ASP A 401 10.79 14.40 20.10
N GLY A 402 11.65 13.87 19.22
CA GLY A 402 11.64 12.49 18.73
C GLY A 402 10.69 12.25 17.56
N PHE A 403 10.16 13.27 16.92
CA PHE A 403 9.36 13.14 15.71
C PHE A 403 10.25 12.97 14.48
N PHE A 404 9.81 12.08 13.58
CA PHE A 404 10.52 11.80 12.34
C PHE A 404 9.88 12.53 11.17
N TYR A 405 10.74 12.96 10.21
CA TYR A 405 10.30 13.63 8.98
C TYR A 405 10.97 12.98 7.79
N PHE A 406 10.17 12.58 6.81
CA PHE A 406 10.68 12.00 5.57
C PHE A 406 11.38 13.05 4.71
N ARG A 407 12.63 12.77 4.30
CA ARG A 407 13.43 13.63 3.42
C ARG A 407 13.37 13.18 1.97
N SER A 408 13.78 11.95 1.72
CA SER A 408 13.82 11.37 0.36
C SER A 408 13.97 9.84 0.42
N ARG A 409 14.08 9.25 -0.76
CA ARG A 409 14.67 7.91 -0.90
C ARG A 409 16.17 8.03 -1.08
N VAL A 410 16.92 7.02 -0.59
CA VAL A 410 18.37 6.91 -0.89
C VAL A 410 18.61 6.92 -2.41
N ASP A 411 17.77 6.20 -3.16
CA ASP A 411 17.87 6.08 -4.62
C ASP A 411 17.38 7.34 -5.38
N ASP A 412 16.64 8.25 -4.75
CA ASP A 412 16.06 9.45 -5.37
C ASP A 412 16.96 10.69 -5.16
N MET A 413 17.83 10.70 -4.15
CA MET A 413 18.76 11.79 -3.88
C MET A 413 19.81 11.86 -4.99
N PHE A 414 20.16 13.06 -5.43
CA PHE A 414 21.20 13.27 -6.44
C PHE A 414 22.08 14.48 -6.13
N SER A 415 23.29 14.48 -6.63
CA SER A 415 24.22 15.60 -6.46
C SER A 415 24.06 16.63 -7.58
N CYS A 416 23.96 17.90 -7.20
CA CYS A 416 23.93 19.06 -8.09
C CYS A 416 25.15 19.96 -7.82
N GLY A 417 26.21 19.79 -8.58
CA GLY A 417 27.43 20.58 -8.40
C GLY A 417 28.12 20.37 -7.05
N GLY A 418 28.03 19.15 -6.49
CA GLY A 418 28.61 18.78 -5.19
C GLY A 418 27.64 18.87 -4.02
N GLU A 419 26.48 19.50 -4.19
CA GLU A 419 25.44 19.62 -3.16
C GLU A 419 24.38 18.52 -3.32
N ASN A 420 23.93 17.93 -2.21
CA ASN A 420 22.87 16.94 -2.23
C ASN A 420 21.51 17.60 -2.42
N VAL A 421 20.77 17.17 -3.43
CA VAL A 421 19.41 17.59 -3.71
C VAL A 421 18.47 16.45 -3.35
N TYR A 422 17.52 16.75 -2.46
CA TYR A 422 16.44 15.86 -2.12
C TYR A 422 15.19 16.27 -2.90
N PRO A 423 14.75 15.48 -3.90
CA PRO A 423 13.62 15.85 -4.75
C PRO A 423 12.38 16.28 -3.98
N LYS A 424 12.15 15.66 -2.82
CA LYS A 424 11.00 15.96 -1.97
C LYS A 424 11.01 17.37 -1.37
N GLU A 425 12.17 17.88 -1.01
CA GLU A 425 12.28 19.25 -0.49
C GLU A 425 11.89 20.27 -1.56
N VAL A 426 12.29 20.02 -2.79
CA VAL A 426 11.93 20.87 -3.93
C VAL A 426 10.43 20.73 -4.27
N GLU A 427 9.88 19.51 -4.18
CA GLU A 427 8.44 19.27 -4.33
C GLU A 427 7.64 20.03 -3.25
N ASN A 428 8.09 20.01 -2.00
CA ASN A 428 7.45 20.75 -0.91
C ASN A 428 7.45 22.26 -1.14
N LEU A 429 8.55 22.83 -1.66
CA LEU A 429 8.60 24.23 -2.06
C LEU A 429 7.57 24.55 -3.15
N LEU A 430 7.43 23.67 -4.15
CA LEU A 430 6.43 23.85 -5.20
C LEU A 430 5.00 23.74 -4.64
N PHE A 431 4.74 22.79 -3.73
CA PHE A 431 3.42 22.63 -3.08
C PHE A 431 3.01 23.83 -2.21
N ALA A 432 3.97 24.54 -1.64
CA ALA A 432 3.68 25.74 -0.86
C ALA A 432 3.15 26.91 -1.73
N HIS A 433 3.21 26.81 -3.06
CA HIS A 433 2.60 27.78 -3.96
C HIS A 433 1.09 27.49 -4.11
N PRO A 434 0.18 28.48 -3.91
CA PRO A 434 -1.27 28.26 -3.87
C PRO A 434 -1.85 27.72 -5.19
N ASP A 435 -1.18 27.96 -6.31
CA ASP A 435 -1.61 27.50 -7.65
C ASP A 435 -1.06 26.12 -8.02
N VAL A 436 -0.26 25.48 -7.19
CA VAL A 436 0.26 24.13 -7.45
C VAL A 436 -0.61 23.08 -6.78
N VAL A 437 -1.12 22.14 -7.57
CA VAL A 437 -1.91 21.00 -7.09
C VAL A 437 -1.04 19.78 -6.88
N ASN A 438 -0.08 19.55 -7.78
CA ASN A 438 0.81 18.40 -7.68
C ASN A 438 2.16 18.70 -8.38
N ALA A 439 3.23 18.07 -7.88
CA ALA A 439 4.55 18.19 -8.46
C ALA A 439 5.38 16.92 -8.24
N VAL A 440 6.26 16.63 -9.19
CA VAL A 440 7.31 15.63 -9.06
C VAL A 440 8.63 16.20 -9.57
N VAL A 441 9.69 16.00 -8.79
CA VAL A 441 11.04 16.47 -9.11
C VAL A 441 11.95 15.29 -9.40
N ALA A 442 12.79 15.43 -10.43
CA ALA A 442 13.75 14.41 -10.83
C ALA A 442 15.04 15.05 -11.39
N PRO A 443 16.17 14.33 -11.37
CA PRO A 443 17.43 14.81 -11.93
C PRO A 443 17.41 14.78 -13.45
N VAL A 444 17.85 15.88 -14.09
CA VAL A 444 18.17 15.88 -15.52
C VAL A 444 19.66 16.15 -15.72
N PRO A 445 20.30 15.57 -16.74
CA PRO A 445 21.74 15.75 -16.98
C PRO A 445 22.10 17.22 -17.24
N HIS A 446 23.27 17.67 -16.72
CA HIS A 446 23.79 19.00 -16.93
C HIS A 446 25.31 18.96 -17.10
N ALA A 447 25.82 19.61 -18.16
CA ALA A 447 27.23 19.52 -18.59
C ALA A 447 28.25 19.88 -17.49
N VAL A 448 27.92 20.82 -16.59
CA VAL A 448 28.87 21.31 -15.57
C VAL A 448 28.57 20.73 -14.18
N LYS A 449 27.31 20.51 -13.86
CA LYS A 449 26.88 20.13 -12.49
C LYS A 449 26.58 18.64 -12.31
N GLY A 450 26.77 17.82 -13.36
CA GLY A 450 26.36 16.42 -13.41
C GLY A 450 24.84 16.31 -13.57
N PHE A 451 24.10 16.66 -12.52
CA PHE A 451 22.64 16.73 -12.57
C PHE A 451 22.13 18.07 -12.04
N VAL A 452 20.92 18.45 -12.48
CA VAL A 452 20.16 19.58 -11.95
C VAL A 452 18.71 19.19 -11.75
N PRO A 453 18.00 19.81 -10.79
CA PRO A 453 16.57 19.54 -10.57
C PRO A 453 15.73 19.99 -11.77
N ALA A 454 14.80 19.13 -12.18
CA ALA A 454 13.71 19.43 -13.08
C ALA A 454 12.39 18.99 -12.46
N ALA A 455 11.27 19.67 -12.77
CA ALA A 455 9.97 19.37 -12.20
C ALA A 455 8.89 19.20 -13.28
N MET A 456 7.97 18.25 -13.07
CA MET A 456 6.64 18.27 -13.68
C MET A 456 5.65 18.84 -12.66
N VAL A 457 4.82 19.80 -13.08
CA VAL A 457 3.91 20.51 -12.19
C VAL A 457 2.50 20.51 -12.77
N VAL A 458 1.52 20.15 -11.93
CA VAL A 458 0.10 20.29 -12.21
C VAL A 458 -0.40 21.54 -11.51
N ALA A 459 -0.84 22.53 -12.28
CA ALA A 459 -1.42 23.74 -11.75
C ALA A 459 -2.90 23.57 -11.41
N ARG A 460 -3.41 24.44 -10.55
CA ARG A 460 -4.83 24.56 -10.25
C ARG A 460 -5.62 24.92 -11.50
N GLN A 461 -6.80 24.34 -11.66
CA GLN A 461 -7.70 24.64 -12.77
C GLN A 461 -8.01 26.15 -12.81
N GLY A 462 -7.83 26.77 -13.97
CA GLY A 462 -7.99 28.20 -14.17
C GLY A 462 -6.78 29.08 -13.79
N SER A 463 -5.72 28.51 -13.23
CA SER A 463 -4.47 29.25 -12.96
C SER A 463 -3.72 29.54 -14.24
N THR A 464 -3.14 30.74 -14.31
CA THR A 464 -2.25 31.20 -15.40
C THR A 464 -0.78 31.18 -14.98
N ILE A 465 -0.43 30.46 -13.91
CA ILE A 465 0.94 30.40 -13.39
C ILE A 465 1.90 29.84 -14.44
N SER A 466 3.04 30.49 -14.61
CA SER A 466 4.08 30.07 -15.57
C SER A 466 5.19 29.26 -14.90
N ALA A 467 5.88 28.45 -15.70
CA ALA A 467 7.08 27.74 -15.25
C ALA A 467 8.16 28.72 -14.73
N ASN A 468 8.31 29.90 -15.35
CA ASN A 468 9.29 30.91 -14.91
C ASN A 468 8.91 31.51 -13.56
N THR A 469 7.64 31.76 -13.29
CA THR A 469 7.15 32.24 -12.00
C THR A 469 7.46 31.22 -10.90
N LEU A 470 7.22 29.93 -11.14
CA LEU A 470 7.53 28.87 -10.17
C LEU A 470 9.03 28.69 -9.95
N LYS A 471 9.86 28.85 -10.98
CA LYS A 471 11.32 28.83 -10.81
C LYS A 471 11.78 29.97 -9.90
N ALA A 472 11.32 31.19 -10.16
CA ALA A 472 11.63 32.36 -9.33
C ALA A 472 11.17 32.16 -7.89
N TYR A 473 9.95 31.64 -7.69
CA TYR A 473 9.41 31.30 -6.38
C TYR A 473 10.29 30.31 -5.60
N CYS A 474 10.74 29.24 -6.25
CA CYS A 474 11.62 28.25 -5.63
C CYS A 474 13.02 28.85 -5.34
N LEU A 475 13.55 29.68 -6.22
CA LEU A 475 14.86 30.31 -6.03
C LEU A 475 14.87 31.31 -4.87
N GLU A 476 13.76 32.03 -4.66
CA GLU A 476 13.61 32.98 -3.56
C GLU A 476 13.50 32.30 -2.19
N ARG A 477 12.90 31.09 -2.14
CA ARG A 477 12.53 30.40 -0.89
C ARG A 477 13.36 29.17 -0.56
N GLY A 478 14.19 28.72 -1.48
CA GLY A 478 15.03 27.53 -1.31
C GLY A 478 16.47 27.75 -1.72
N PRO A 479 17.35 26.76 -1.46
CA PRO A 479 18.75 26.88 -1.83
C PRO A 479 18.91 26.94 -3.35
N ALA A 480 19.83 27.79 -3.82
CA ALA A 480 20.06 28.03 -5.24
C ALA A 480 20.44 26.75 -6.02
N TYR A 481 21.07 25.76 -5.38
CA TYR A 481 21.41 24.49 -6.02
C TYR A 481 20.19 23.57 -6.19
N ALA A 482 19.15 23.70 -5.37
CA ALA A 482 17.97 22.84 -5.36
C ALA A 482 16.80 23.37 -6.20
N HIS A 483 16.80 24.65 -6.66
CA HIS A 483 15.70 25.16 -7.46
C HIS A 483 15.61 24.50 -8.85
N PRO A 484 14.40 24.17 -9.35
CA PRO A 484 14.24 23.52 -10.65
C PRO A 484 14.76 24.38 -11.80
N ARG A 485 15.69 23.84 -12.60
CA ARG A 485 16.20 24.50 -13.81
C ARG A 485 15.20 24.40 -14.97
N PHE A 486 14.40 23.37 -14.94
CA PHE A 486 13.34 23.10 -15.91
C PHE A 486 12.05 22.75 -15.20
N ILE A 487 10.93 23.32 -15.64
CA ILE A 487 9.58 22.97 -15.19
C ILE A 487 8.70 22.70 -16.40
N ALA A 488 8.17 21.48 -16.48
CA ALA A 488 7.13 21.08 -17.42
C ALA A 488 5.76 21.23 -16.78
N MET A 489 4.92 22.13 -17.28
CA MET A 489 3.51 22.24 -16.88
C MET A 489 2.72 21.11 -17.56
N VAL A 490 2.01 20.30 -16.79
CA VAL A 490 1.28 19.12 -17.30
C VAL A 490 -0.14 19.06 -16.73
N PRO A 491 -1.10 18.47 -17.45
CA PRO A 491 -2.47 18.32 -16.96
C PRO A 491 -2.58 17.28 -15.84
N SER A 492 -1.69 16.27 -15.83
CA SER A 492 -1.64 15.24 -14.78
C SER A 492 -0.23 14.62 -14.70
N LEU A 493 0.13 14.13 -13.51
CA LEU A 493 1.35 13.33 -13.32
C LEU A 493 1.12 11.87 -13.73
N PRO A 494 2.16 11.18 -14.21
CA PRO A 494 2.10 9.75 -14.47
C PRO A 494 1.91 8.98 -13.15
N LEU A 495 0.96 8.04 -13.15
CA LEU A 495 0.69 7.19 -12.00
C LEU A 495 1.02 5.73 -12.32
N ASN A 496 1.59 5.02 -11.36
CA ASN A 496 1.79 3.58 -11.45
C ASN A 496 0.48 2.82 -11.14
N GLY A 497 0.48 1.50 -11.33
CA GLY A 497 -0.68 0.65 -11.07
C GLY A 497 -1.20 0.68 -9.62
N ALA A 498 -0.45 1.28 -8.69
CA ALA A 498 -0.85 1.50 -7.31
C ALA A 498 -1.52 2.86 -7.06
N GLY A 499 -1.68 3.70 -8.10
CA GLY A 499 -2.18 5.07 -7.99
C GLY A 499 -1.18 6.04 -7.37
N LYS A 500 0.10 5.67 -7.30
CA LYS A 500 1.21 6.54 -6.87
C LYS A 500 1.89 7.17 -8.07
N ILE A 501 2.53 8.33 -7.87
CA ILE A 501 3.35 8.94 -8.91
C ILE A 501 4.41 7.92 -9.38
N ASP A 502 4.42 7.66 -10.68
CA ASP A 502 5.45 6.87 -11.34
C ASP A 502 6.67 7.74 -11.61
N ARG A 503 7.63 7.72 -10.66
CA ARG A 503 8.85 8.54 -10.76
C ARG A 503 9.72 8.15 -11.94
N GLY A 504 9.75 6.87 -12.31
CA GLY A 504 10.50 6.39 -13.48
C GLY A 504 9.96 6.98 -14.78
N MET A 505 8.64 6.93 -14.95
CA MET A 505 7.97 7.52 -16.11
C MET A 505 8.07 9.06 -16.09
N ALA A 506 7.97 9.71 -14.94
CA ALA A 506 8.14 11.15 -14.80
C ALA A 506 9.56 11.57 -15.19
N LEU A 507 10.58 10.83 -14.71
CA LEU A 507 11.99 11.08 -15.07
C LEU A 507 12.23 10.94 -16.57
N ALA A 508 11.71 9.89 -17.21
CA ALA A 508 11.82 9.70 -18.65
C ALA A 508 11.22 10.91 -19.43
N ARG A 509 9.96 11.29 -19.10
CA ARG A 509 9.29 12.42 -19.71
C ARG A 509 10.02 13.76 -19.49
N LEU A 510 10.57 13.98 -18.29
CA LEU A 510 11.36 15.19 -17.98
C LEU A 510 12.65 15.24 -18.76
N ARG A 511 13.36 14.13 -18.91
CA ARG A 511 14.58 14.04 -19.73
C ARG A 511 14.30 14.37 -21.19
N ASP A 512 13.24 13.78 -21.75
CA ASP A 512 12.84 14.03 -23.15
C ASP A 512 12.44 15.49 -23.36
N ALA A 513 11.62 16.05 -22.47
CA ALA A 513 11.20 17.45 -22.57
C ALA A 513 12.37 18.44 -22.37
N PHE A 514 13.29 18.13 -21.46
CA PHE A 514 14.50 18.94 -21.23
C PHE A 514 15.44 18.89 -22.43
N ALA A 515 15.65 17.72 -23.02
CA ALA A 515 16.48 17.56 -24.23
C ALA A 515 15.87 18.31 -25.43
N ALA A 516 14.57 18.24 -25.64
CA ALA A 516 13.87 18.97 -26.70
C ALA A 516 14.02 20.50 -26.54
N GLN A 517 13.98 21.03 -25.30
CA GLN A 517 14.20 22.46 -25.04
C GLN A 517 15.66 22.87 -25.32
N ALA A 518 16.63 22.00 -25.03
CA ALA A 518 18.04 22.26 -25.29
C ALA A 518 18.32 22.32 -26.79
N THR A 519 17.70 21.46 -27.61
CA THR A 519 17.83 21.44 -29.06
C THR A 519 17.26 22.71 -29.73
N ASN A 520 16.11 23.20 -29.22
CA ASN A 520 15.50 24.43 -29.71
C ASN A 520 16.31 25.71 -29.40
N ARG A 521 17.17 25.69 -28.37
CA ARG A 521 18.06 26.83 -28.03
C ARG A 521 19.36 26.85 -28.82
N VAL A 522 19.74 25.79 -29.50
CA VAL A 522 20.93 25.71 -30.36
C VAL A 522 20.59 26.07 -31.82
N GLY A 523 19.30 26.13 -32.16
CA GLY A 523 18.77 26.49 -33.47
C GLY A 523 18.35 27.96 -33.61
N GLU A 524 18.46 28.77 -32.55
CA GLU A 524 18.38 30.24 -32.56
C GLU A 524 19.81 30.86 -32.40
#